data_204a941aab93854ca6b95333d1fe766a
#
_entry.id   204a941aab93854ca6b95333d1fe766a
#
_cell.length_a   1.000
_cell.length_b   1.000
_cell.length_c   1.000
_cell.angle_alpha   90.00
_cell.angle_beta   90.00
_cell.angle_gamma   90.00
#
_symmetry.space_group_name_H-M   'P 1'
#
loop_
_entity.id
_entity.type
_entity.pdbx_description
1 polymer ?
#
loop_
_entity_poly.entity_id
_entity_poly.type
_entity_poly.pdbx_seq_one_letter_code
_entity_poly.pdbx_strand_id
1 'polypeptide(L)'
;MSFKDLLTKNVYVTSPRDPDSFFKPRQYRQNRDEVIQTVKETVKSLPGWKFEEHKEIQGRVRATHRWYIGLGEEINIYVVQGIDGITTLEMTSQSQAGKGDWGQNKRNVKNLLAALDQKIKPV
;
A
#
# COMPACT_ATOMS: atom_id res chain seq x y z
N MET A 1 -8.22 -14.07 4.02
CA MET A 1 -7.02 -14.76 3.49
C MET A 1 -6.34 -15.51 4.61
N SER A 2 -6.03 -16.77 4.39
CA SER A 2 -5.36 -17.60 5.39
C SER A 2 -3.85 -17.33 5.39
N PHE A 3 -3.17 -17.71 6.47
CA PHE A 3 -1.73 -17.62 6.55
C PHE A 3 -1.04 -18.36 5.40
N LYS A 4 -1.58 -19.54 5.04
CA LYS A 4 -1.08 -20.34 3.92
C LYS A 4 -1.19 -19.57 2.60
N ASP A 5 -2.28 -18.84 2.39
CA ASP A 5 -2.47 -18.05 1.17
C ASP A 5 -1.47 -16.91 1.07
N LEU A 6 -1.12 -16.27 2.19
CA LEU A 6 -0.10 -15.23 2.21
C LEU A 6 1.26 -15.77 1.77
N LEU A 7 1.60 -17.00 2.14
CA LEU A 7 2.85 -17.63 1.77
C LEU A 7 2.88 -18.11 0.33
N THR A 8 1.76 -18.65 -0.18
CA THR A 8 1.71 -19.30 -1.49
C THR A 8 1.33 -18.37 -2.63
N LYS A 9 0.56 -17.32 -2.35
CA LYS A 9 0.08 -16.39 -3.38
C LYS A 9 0.97 -15.17 -3.55
N ASN A 10 2.05 -15.05 -2.77
CA ASN A 10 3.01 -13.95 -2.89
C ASN A 10 2.33 -12.58 -2.83
N VAL A 11 1.39 -12.43 -1.92
CA VAL A 11 0.64 -11.20 -1.75
C VAL A 11 0.52 -10.84 -0.28
N TYR A 12 0.55 -9.55 0.02
CA TYR A 12 0.25 -9.04 1.34
C TYR A 12 -0.81 -7.94 1.24
N VAL A 13 -1.78 -7.99 2.13
CA VAL A 13 -2.93 -7.07 2.13
C VAL A 13 -3.09 -6.49 3.53
N THR A 14 -3.25 -5.17 3.64
CA THR A 14 -3.66 -4.57 4.90
C THR A 14 -5.04 -5.09 5.28
N SER A 15 -5.26 -5.35 6.56
CA SER A 15 -6.52 -5.92 7.02
C SER A 15 -6.90 -5.37 8.38
N PRO A 16 -8.21 -5.05 8.60
CA PRO A 16 -8.68 -4.67 9.93
C PRO A 16 -8.50 -5.76 10.97
N ARG A 17 -8.31 -7.01 10.50
CA ARG A 17 -8.13 -8.18 11.36
C ARG A 17 -6.67 -8.53 11.60
N ASP A 18 -5.75 -7.74 11.06
CA ASP A 18 -4.32 -8.03 11.27
C ASP A 18 -4.01 -7.96 12.77
N PRO A 19 -3.34 -8.97 13.33
CA PRO A 19 -2.98 -8.96 14.75
C PRO A 19 -2.00 -7.83 15.10
N ASP A 20 -1.21 -7.38 14.13
CA ASP A 20 -0.35 -6.22 14.31
C ASP A 20 -1.09 -4.98 13.84
N SER A 21 -1.39 -4.08 14.77
CA SER A 21 -2.15 -2.86 14.46
C SER A 21 -1.46 -1.97 13.42
N PHE A 22 -0.14 -2.08 13.28
CA PHE A 22 0.61 -1.34 12.27
C PHE A 22 0.15 -1.66 10.84
N PHE A 23 -0.26 -2.90 10.58
CA PHE A 23 -0.67 -3.36 9.26
C PHE A 23 -2.16 -3.26 9.00
N LYS A 24 -2.89 -2.57 9.87
CA LYS A 24 -4.31 -2.28 9.62
C LYS A 24 -4.44 -1.11 8.66
N PRO A 25 -5.57 -1.03 7.94
CA PRO A 25 -5.85 0.15 7.12
C PRO A 25 -5.73 1.44 7.92
N ARG A 26 -5.29 2.51 7.25
CA ARG A 26 -5.18 3.83 7.85
C ARG A 26 -6.46 4.62 7.62
N GLN A 27 -6.85 5.40 8.61
CA GLN A 27 -7.97 6.34 8.48
C GLN A 27 -7.45 7.75 8.72
N TYR A 28 -7.89 8.69 7.90
CA TYR A 28 -7.42 10.07 7.93
C TYR A 28 -8.60 11.04 7.93
N ARG A 29 -8.40 12.21 8.54
CA ARG A 29 -9.37 13.30 8.48
C ARG A 29 -9.25 14.11 7.19
N GLN A 30 -8.09 14.07 6.56
CA GLN A 30 -7.84 14.72 5.30
C GLN A 30 -8.73 14.10 4.21
N ASN A 31 -9.10 14.92 3.22
CA ASN A 31 -9.94 14.43 2.14
C ASN A 31 -9.15 13.47 1.23
N ARG A 32 -9.88 12.78 0.37
CA ARG A 32 -9.30 11.78 -0.53
C ARG A 32 -8.17 12.36 -1.39
N ASP A 33 -8.37 13.54 -1.96
CA ASP A 33 -7.38 14.14 -2.87
C ASP A 33 -6.09 14.47 -2.14
N GLU A 34 -6.18 14.98 -0.92
CA GLU A 34 -5.00 15.27 -0.10
C GLU A 34 -4.25 13.99 0.25
N VAL A 35 -4.95 12.93 0.61
CA VAL A 35 -4.33 11.64 0.93
C VAL A 35 -3.66 11.07 -0.31
N ILE A 36 -4.33 11.09 -1.46
CA ILE A 36 -3.76 10.61 -2.72
C ILE A 36 -2.48 11.37 -3.08
N GLN A 37 -2.50 12.68 -2.93
CA GLN A 37 -1.32 13.51 -3.23
C GLN A 37 -0.15 13.13 -2.31
N THR A 38 -0.42 12.93 -1.04
CA THR A 38 0.60 12.50 -0.07
C THR A 38 1.15 11.12 -0.43
N VAL A 39 0.29 10.20 -0.86
CA VAL A 39 0.72 8.86 -1.30
C VAL A 39 1.66 8.98 -2.51
N LYS A 40 1.30 9.78 -3.50
CA LYS A 40 2.14 9.98 -4.69
C LYS A 40 3.51 10.52 -4.33
N GLU A 41 3.56 11.53 -3.49
CA GLU A 41 4.83 12.12 -3.04
C GLU A 41 5.67 11.10 -2.27
N THR A 42 5.03 10.31 -1.43
CA THR A 42 5.71 9.30 -0.64
C THR A 42 6.30 8.21 -1.53
N VAL A 43 5.53 7.70 -2.49
CA VAL A 43 6.01 6.70 -3.44
C VAL A 43 7.24 7.20 -4.19
N LYS A 44 7.18 8.44 -4.66
CA LYS A 44 8.30 9.04 -5.41
C LYS A 44 9.56 9.22 -4.57
N SER A 45 9.43 9.28 -3.26
CA SER A 45 10.57 9.47 -2.35
C SER A 45 11.22 8.16 -1.91
N LEU A 46 10.55 7.02 -2.12
CA LEU A 46 11.07 5.74 -1.65
C LEU A 46 12.03 5.10 -2.66
N PRO A 47 13.22 4.67 -2.22
CA PRO A 47 14.19 4.01 -3.11
C PRO A 47 13.61 2.74 -3.73
N GLY A 48 13.78 2.56 -5.02
CA GLY A 48 13.30 1.38 -5.73
C GLY A 48 11.81 1.40 -6.08
N TRP A 49 11.11 2.43 -5.66
CA TRP A 49 9.67 2.57 -5.94
C TRP A 49 9.45 3.48 -7.15
N LYS A 50 8.44 3.13 -7.95
CA LYS A 50 8.02 3.92 -9.11
C LYS A 50 6.52 4.09 -9.08
N PHE A 51 6.06 5.33 -9.19
CA PHE A 51 4.64 5.64 -9.39
C PHE A 51 4.27 5.27 -10.83
N GLU A 52 3.20 4.47 -11.00
CA GLU A 52 2.77 4.04 -12.32
C GLU A 52 1.55 4.80 -12.78
N GLU A 53 0.45 4.71 -12.04
CA GLU A 53 -0.74 5.42 -12.45
C GLU A 53 -1.67 5.69 -11.27
N HIS A 54 -2.57 6.66 -11.48
CA HIS A 54 -3.64 7.00 -10.58
C HIS A 54 -4.97 7.03 -11.35
N LYS A 55 -5.96 6.34 -10.83
CA LYS A 55 -7.32 6.35 -11.37
C LYS A 55 -8.25 6.95 -10.33
N GLU A 56 -8.59 8.23 -10.52
CA GLU A 56 -9.37 8.99 -9.55
C GLU A 56 -10.74 8.38 -9.27
N ILE A 57 -11.43 7.91 -10.29
CA ILE A 57 -12.77 7.32 -10.15
C ILE A 57 -12.76 6.14 -9.19
N GLN A 58 -11.67 5.38 -9.18
CA GLN A 58 -11.53 4.21 -8.31
C GLN A 58 -10.77 4.51 -7.03
N GLY A 59 -10.19 5.70 -6.91
CA GLY A 59 -9.35 6.04 -5.77
C GLY A 59 -8.12 5.16 -5.65
N ARG A 60 -7.61 4.64 -6.78
CA ARG A 60 -6.49 3.70 -6.77
C ARG A 60 -5.21 4.38 -7.23
N VAL A 61 -4.17 4.24 -6.44
CA VAL A 61 -2.80 4.60 -6.81
C VAL A 61 -2.02 3.32 -7.05
N ARG A 62 -1.39 3.22 -8.20
CA ARG A 62 -0.60 2.03 -8.55
C ARG A 62 0.88 2.39 -8.56
N ALA A 63 1.68 1.54 -7.95
CA ALA A 63 3.12 1.69 -7.90
C ALA A 63 3.80 0.35 -8.11
N THR A 64 5.09 0.39 -8.43
CA THR A 64 5.92 -0.81 -8.50
C THR A 64 7.14 -0.62 -7.62
N HIS A 65 7.60 -1.72 -7.04
CA HIS A 65 8.88 -1.78 -6.35
C HIS A 65 9.76 -2.77 -7.08
N ARG A 66 10.98 -2.36 -7.42
CA ARG A 66 11.96 -3.21 -8.10
C ARG A 66 13.22 -3.32 -7.27
N TRP A 67 13.66 -4.55 -7.07
CA TRP A 67 14.92 -4.84 -6.39
C TRP A 67 15.93 -5.55 -7.30
N TYR A 68 15.47 -6.00 -8.48
CA TYR A 68 16.31 -6.58 -9.51
C TYR A 68 15.60 -6.49 -10.86
N ILE A 69 16.37 -6.56 -11.97
CA ILE A 69 15.80 -6.50 -13.32
C ILE A 69 14.81 -7.66 -13.52
N GLY A 70 13.55 -7.34 -13.85
CA GLY A 70 12.52 -8.33 -14.04
C GLY A 70 11.93 -8.92 -12.77
N LEU A 71 12.42 -8.51 -11.61
CA LEU A 71 11.93 -8.96 -10.31
C LEU A 71 11.45 -7.78 -9.51
N GLY A 72 10.20 -7.85 -9.07
CA GLY A 72 9.62 -6.78 -8.29
C GLY A 72 8.20 -7.09 -7.90
N GLU A 73 7.55 -6.11 -7.32
CA GLU A 73 6.18 -6.22 -6.83
C GLU A 73 5.32 -5.10 -7.38
N GLU A 74 4.05 -5.38 -7.53
CA GLU A 74 3.02 -4.39 -7.83
C GLU A 74 2.31 -4.01 -6.55
N ILE A 75 2.20 -2.72 -6.28
CA ILE A 75 1.52 -2.20 -5.10
C ILE A 75 0.31 -1.41 -5.56
N ASN A 76 -0.85 -1.74 -5.01
CA ASN A 76 -2.09 -1.00 -5.23
C ASN A 76 -2.52 -0.38 -3.91
N ILE A 77 -2.73 0.92 -3.93
CA ILE A 77 -3.17 1.69 -2.77
C ILE A 77 -4.56 2.22 -3.08
N TYR A 78 -5.53 1.88 -2.24
CA TYR A 78 -6.93 2.25 -2.41
C TYR A 78 -7.28 3.30 -1.39
N VAL A 79 -7.73 4.45 -1.86
CA VAL A 79 -8.07 5.61 -1.02
C VAL A 79 -9.54 5.93 -1.24
N VAL A 80 -10.34 5.72 -0.21
CA VAL A 80 -11.80 5.87 -0.28
C VAL A 80 -12.27 6.82 0.81
N GLN A 81 -13.01 7.85 0.42
CA GLN A 81 -13.61 8.77 1.39
C GLN A 81 -15.03 8.35 1.67
N GLY A 82 -15.35 8.13 2.95
CA GLY A 82 -16.69 7.76 3.38
C GLY A 82 -17.62 8.96 3.49
N ILE A 83 -18.91 8.67 3.72
CA ILE A 83 -19.93 9.70 3.89
C ILE A 83 -19.72 10.52 5.17
N ASP A 84 -18.96 9.99 6.12
CA ASP A 84 -18.60 10.67 7.36
C ASP A 84 -17.41 11.62 7.18
N GLY A 85 -16.87 11.72 5.97
CA GLY A 85 -15.70 12.53 5.67
C GLY A 85 -14.36 11.87 6.03
N ILE A 86 -14.37 10.67 6.59
CA ILE A 86 -13.15 9.93 6.91
C ILE A 86 -12.64 9.22 5.66
N THR A 87 -11.36 9.41 5.39
CA THR A 87 -10.68 8.77 4.25
C THR A 87 -9.97 7.51 4.75
N THR A 88 -10.26 6.38 4.13
CA THR A 88 -9.63 5.09 4.46
C THR A 88 -8.62 4.72 3.38
N LEU A 89 -7.44 4.31 3.80
CA LEU A 89 -6.38 3.83 2.92
C LEU A 89 -6.13 2.35 3.18
N GLU A 90 -6.23 1.56 2.13
CA GLU A 90 -5.90 0.15 2.14
C GLU A 90 -4.88 -0.11 1.04
N MET A 91 -4.09 -1.17 1.18
CA MET A 91 -3.10 -1.46 0.16
C MET A 91 -2.82 -2.95 0.05
N THR A 92 -2.38 -3.34 -1.14
CA THR A 92 -1.91 -4.68 -1.44
C THR A 92 -0.53 -4.58 -2.06
N SER A 93 0.30 -5.58 -1.83
CA SER A 93 1.57 -5.74 -2.53
C SER A 93 1.65 -7.19 -3.02
N GLN A 94 1.93 -7.36 -4.30
CA GLN A 94 1.91 -8.67 -4.95
C GLN A 94 3.16 -8.84 -5.81
N SER A 95 3.77 -10.01 -5.71
CA SER A 95 4.95 -10.34 -6.50
C SER A 95 4.59 -10.55 -7.97
N GLN A 96 5.32 -9.89 -8.87
CA GLN A 96 5.10 -10.00 -10.31
C GLN A 96 5.61 -11.33 -10.88
N ALA A 97 6.63 -11.92 -10.26
CA ALA A 97 7.26 -13.12 -10.75
C ALA A 97 6.56 -14.43 -10.35
N GLY A 98 5.53 -14.37 -9.50
CA GLY A 98 4.76 -15.55 -9.11
C GLY A 98 5.48 -16.54 -8.21
N LYS A 99 6.65 -16.21 -7.70
CA LYS A 99 7.41 -17.03 -6.74
C LYS A 99 7.40 -16.40 -5.36
N GLY A 100 7.76 -17.16 -4.33
CA GLY A 100 7.83 -16.67 -2.97
C GLY A 100 8.65 -15.37 -2.87
N ASP A 101 8.17 -14.44 -2.07
CA ASP A 101 8.72 -13.09 -1.98
C ASP A 101 9.67 -12.90 -0.81
N TRP A 102 9.90 -13.94 -0.01
CA TRP A 102 10.74 -13.87 1.20
C TRP A 102 10.31 -12.74 2.15
N GLY A 103 9.01 -12.47 2.21
CA GLY A 103 8.46 -11.41 3.04
C GLY A 103 8.59 -10.01 2.44
N GLN A 104 8.97 -9.89 1.17
CA GLN A 104 9.16 -8.59 0.52
C GLN A 104 7.85 -7.81 0.41
N ASN A 105 6.72 -8.48 0.13
CA ASN A 105 5.43 -7.80 0.05
C ASN A 105 5.07 -7.16 1.39
N LYS A 106 5.29 -7.86 2.49
CA LYS A 106 5.05 -7.30 3.82
C LYS A 106 5.99 -6.12 4.11
N ARG A 107 7.26 -6.22 3.71
CA ARG A 107 8.22 -5.11 3.86
C ARG A 107 7.81 -3.89 3.05
N ASN A 108 7.28 -4.09 1.84
CA ASN A 108 6.79 -2.99 1.01
C ASN A 108 5.64 -2.25 1.71
N VAL A 109 4.67 -2.99 2.24
CA VAL A 109 3.57 -2.39 2.99
C VAL A 109 4.10 -1.63 4.20
N LYS A 110 5.01 -2.25 4.95
CA LYS A 110 5.65 -1.61 6.12
C LYS A 110 6.35 -0.32 5.75
N ASN A 111 7.16 -0.35 4.69
CA ASN A 111 7.96 0.81 4.30
C ASN A 111 7.08 1.98 3.84
N LEU A 112 6.03 1.70 3.06
CA LEU A 112 5.13 2.75 2.62
C LEU A 112 4.33 3.31 3.80
N LEU A 113 3.76 2.46 4.65
CA LEU A 113 2.99 2.93 5.81
C LEU A 113 3.85 3.74 6.77
N ALA A 114 5.09 3.30 7.04
CA ALA A 114 5.99 4.04 7.90
C ALA A 114 6.33 5.42 7.32
N ALA A 115 6.56 5.49 6.01
CA ALA A 115 6.85 6.76 5.34
C ALA A 115 5.63 7.69 5.34
N LEU A 116 4.44 7.13 5.12
CA LEU A 116 3.19 7.90 5.19
C LEU A 116 2.95 8.45 6.60
N ASP A 117 3.21 7.63 7.62
CA ASP A 117 3.01 8.04 9.02
C ASP A 117 3.91 9.21 9.42
N GLN A 118 5.02 9.44 8.69
CA GLN A 118 5.88 10.60 8.89
C GLN A 118 5.29 11.89 8.29
N LYS A 119 4.41 11.77 7.31
CA LYS A 119 3.87 12.91 6.56
C LYS A 119 2.44 13.26 6.96
N ILE A 120 1.64 12.26 7.33
CA ILE A 120 0.23 12.45 7.62
C ILE A 120 -0.15 11.54 8.78
N LYS A 121 -0.81 12.14 9.76
CA LYS A 121 -1.16 11.43 10.98
C LYS A 121 -2.50 10.72 10.85
N PRO A 122 -2.58 9.41 11.09
CA PRO A 122 -3.87 8.72 11.11
C PRO A 122 -4.74 9.16 12.28
N VAL A 123 -6.02 8.97 12.10
CA VAL A 123 -7.01 9.23 13.17
C VAL A 123 -6.79 8.31 14.34
#